data_4c5f6384ccec931a88b20f4eb24ea256
#
_entry.id   4c5f6384ccec931a88b20f4eb24ea256
#
_cell.length_a   1.000
_cell.length_b   1.000
_cell.length_c   1.000
_cell.angle_alpha   90.00
_cell.angle_beta   90.00
_cell.angle_gamma   90.00
#
_symmetry.space_group_name_H-M   'P 1'
#
loop_
_entity.id
_entity.type
_entity.pdbx_description
1 polymer ?
#
loop_
_entity_poly.entity_id
_entity_poly.type
_entity_poly.pdbx_seq_one_letter_code
_entity_poly.pdbx_strand_id
1 'polypeptide(L)'
;MDADQTTTQTPEGTAPPGTVRTTTGRSWRLKTLGFALAMALLAVWGWYDAFHVYPNRGRLHEQFMRMSYLQEADKAFQLATASVEDPAAEYRRLNAIPEPDLSAVERARVAWLRSISRITSLSKVAAENRAEIEQRASDPAHREPTRTMFADPRRELSDLSTQLGQSNMPKPLAAYDLPVQFLFLYGGAIGCVYLVGLFFVVRGRVYRYEPAEHRLTLPTGRTLVPADIALVDKRQWHKYIVYLKPADGSPEIRLDLYRHRPLEEWILEMEKLTPGYVPPDPEPADGAPATIEAGASQG
;
A
#
# COMPACT_ATOMS: atom_id res chain seq x y z
N MET A 1 -37.13 -42.53 3.97
CA MET A 1 -37.00 -42.19 2.53
C MET A 1 -35.73 -41.31 2.44
N ASP A 2 -34.58 -41.97 2.48
CA ASP A 2 -33.28 -41.36 2.47
C ASP A 2 -32.82 -41.21 1.02
N ALA A 3 -32.64 -39.96 0.58
CA ALA A 3 -32.10 -39.67 -0.74
C ALA A 3 -30.55 -39.64 -0.63
N ASP A 4 -29.97 -40.71 -1.12
CA ASP A 4 -28.55 -40.92 -1.29
C ASP A 4 -27.99 -39.89 -2.31
N GLN A 5 -27.29 -38.87 -1.82
CA GLN A 5 -26.54 -37.90 -2.65
C GLN A 5 -25.18 -38.54 -2.99
N THR A 6 -25.14 -39.30 -4.05
CA THR A 6 -23.90 -39.78 -4.65
C THR A 6 -23.14 -38.60 -5.26
N THR A 7 -22.21 -38.03 -4.47
CA THR A 7 -21.24 -37.04 -4.94
C THR A 7 -20.30 -37.71 -5.94
N THR A 8 -20.53 -37.50 -7.21
CA THR A 8 -19.66 -37.96 -8.29
C THR A 8 -18.35 -37.19 -8.21
N GLN A 9 -17.36 -37.71 -7.51
CA GLN A 9 -15.97 -37.25 -7.60
C GLN A 9 -15.49 -37.56 -9.02
N THR A 10 -15.28 -36.48 -9.80
CA THR A 10 -14.58 -36.60 -11.08
C THR A 10 -13.15 -37.07 -10.75
N PRO A 11 -12.68 -38.19 -11.27
CA PRO A 11 -11.35 -38.70 -11.00
C PRO A 11 -10.33 -37.66 -11.53
N GLU A 12 -9.46 -37.16 -10.66
CA GLU A 12 -8.23 -36.45 -11.08
C GLU A 12 -7.46 -37.38 -12.01
N GLY A 13 -7.58 -37.13 -13.33
CA GLY A 13 -6.92 -37.92 -14.35
C GLY A 13 -5.44 -38.00 -14.08
N THR A 14 -4.99 -39.19 -13.72
CA THR A 14 -3.57 -39.55 -13.60
C THR A 14 -2.87 -39.15 -14.89
N ALA A 15 -1.94 -38.18 -14.83
CA ALA A 15 -1.21 -37.72 -16.00
C ALA A 15 -0.47 -38.94 -16.63
N PRO A 16 -0.42 -39.07 -17.96
CA PRO A 16 0.28 -40.16 -18.63
C PRO A 16 1.78 -40.15 -18.23
N PRO A 17 2.39 -41.34 -18.17
CA PRO A 17 3.81 -41.45 -17.80
C PRO A 17 4.68 -40.63 -18.78
N GLY A 18 5.52 -39.74 -18.26
CA GLY A 18 6.36 -38.85 -19.05
C GLY A 18 5.88 -37.40 -19.15
N THR A 19 4.68 -37.06 -18.64
CA THR A 19 4.19 -35.67 -18.66
C THR A 19 4.98 -34.76 -17.72
N VAL A 20 5.59 -33.71 -18.28
CA VAL A 20 6.30 -32.68 -17.54
C VAL A 20 5.37 -31.49 -17.28
N ARG A 21 5.48 -30.86 -16.09
CA ARG A 21 4.67 -29.69 -15.70
C ARG A 21 5.52 -28.46 -15.53
N THR A 22 4.98 -27.29 -15.89
CA THR A 22 5.67 -26.02 -15.59
C THR A 22 5.68 -25.73 -14.10
N THR A 23 6.76 -25.09 -13.68
CA THR A 23 6.88 -24.46 -12.36
C THR A 23 7.00 -22.96 -12.52
N THR A 24 6.60 -22.20 -11.50
CA THR A 24 6.83 -20.74 -11.51
C THR A 24 8.32 -20.43 -11.42
N GLY A 25 8.79 -19.53 -12.30
CA GLY A 25 10.21 -19.13 -12.36
C GLY A 25 10.69 -18.56 -11.01
N ARG A 26 11.86 -19.03 -10.54
CA ARG A 26 12.44 -18.61 -9.24
C ARG A 26 12.62 -17.10 -9.16
N SER A 27 13.15 -16.49 -10.22
CA SER A 27 13.37 -15.03 -10.26
C SER A 27 12.07 -14.24 -10.16
N TRP A 28 11.01 -14.67 -10.87
CA TRP A 28 9.69 -14.05 -10.77
C TRP A 28 9.09 -14.18 -9.36
N ARG A 29 9.17 -15.38 -8.75
CA ARG A 29 8.69 -15.61 -7.39
C ARG A 29 9.36 -14.68 -6.39
N LEU A 30 10.70 -14.62 -6.40
CA LEU A 30 11.47 -13.78 -5.48
C LEU A 30 11.13 -12.30 -5.64
N LYS A 31 11.02 -11.81 -6.87
CA LYS A 31 10.63 -10.41 -7.13
C LYS A 31 9.21 -10.13 -6.63
N THR A 32 8.25 -10.98 -6.98
CA THR A 32 6.85 -10.77 -6.58
C THR A 32 6.67 -10.81 -5.06
N LEU A 33 7.28 -11.80 -4.39
CA LEU A 33 7.22 -11.90 -2.93
C LEU A 33 8.01 -10.79 -2.24
N GLY A 34 9.15 -10.35 -2.80
CA GLY A 34 9.92 -9.21 -2.29
C GLY A 34 9.11 -7.92 -2.35
N PHE A 35 8.43 -7.65 -3.48
CA PHE A 35 7.54 -6.49 -3.58
C PHE A 35 6.31 -6.60 -2.66
N ALA A 36 5.73 -7.80 -2.52
CA ALA A 36 4.62 -8.01 -1.59
C ALA A 36 5.05 -7.73 -0.14
N LEU A 37 6.25 -8.20 0.26
CA LEU A 37 6.82 -7.91 1.57
C LEU A 37 7.06 -6.40 1.77
N ALA A 38 7.63 -5.72 0.77
CA ALA A 38 7.84 -4.27 0.84
C ALA A 38 6.51 -3.50 1.02
N MET A 39 5.45 -3.90 0.30
CA MET A 39 4.11 -3.33 0.47
C MET A 39 3.53 -3.63 1.85
N ALA A 40 3.73 -4.84 2.39
CA ALA A 40 3.29 -5.19 3.73
C ALA A 40 4.01 -4.34 4.80
N LEU A 41 5.33 -4.15 4.68
CA LEU A 41 6.10 -3.31 5.59
C LEU A 41 5.66 -1.85 5.53
N LEU A 42 5.36 -1.33 4.33
CA LEU A 42 4.82 0.01 4.15
C LEU A 42 3.45 0.17 4.83
N ALA A 43 2.58 -0.84 4.73
CA ALA A 43 1.29 -0.83 5.40
C ALA A 43 1.43 -0.85 6.92
N VAL A 44 2.32 -1.69 7.47
CA VAL A 44 2.60 -1.76 8.92
C VAL A 44 3.17 -0.45 9.43
N TRP A 45 4.09 0.16 8.67
CA TRP A 45 4.64 1.48 9.02
C TRP A 45 3.54 2.54 9.04
N GLY A 46 2.76 2.65 7.96
CA GLY A 46 1.66 3.61 7.90
C GLY A 46 0.64 3.42 9.02
N TRP A 47 0.34 2.16 9.39
CA TRP A 47 -0.50 1.85 10.54
C TRP A 47 0.12 2.34 11.86
N TYR A 48 1.38 2.01 12.12
CA TYR A 48 2.05 2.41 13.35
C TYR A 48 2.11 3.93 13.49
N ASP A 49 2.47 4.63 12.43
CA ASP A 49 2.53 6.08 12.42
C ASP A 49 1.13 6.70 12.60
N ALA A 50 0.12 6.22 11.88
CA ALA A 50 -1.23 6.77 11.94
C ALA A 50 -1.89 6.61 13.32
N PHE A 51 -1.66 5.49 14.00
CA PHE A 51 -2.36 5.16 15.25
C PHE A 51 -1.52 5.41 16.51
N HIS A 52 -0.20 5.47 16.41
CA HIS A 52 0.69 5.64 17.56
C HIS A 52 1.53 6.92 17.51
N VAL A 53 2.31 7.13 16.47
CA VAL A 53 3.29 8.22 16.41
C VAL A 53 2.61 9.58 16.30
N TYR A 54 1.78 9.77 15.29
CA TYR A 54 1.15 11.08 15.04
C TYR A 54 0.13 11.48 16.11
N PRO A 55 -0.76 10.60 16.61
CA PRO A 55 -1.65 10.95 17.72
C PRO A 55 -0.91 11.30 19.00
N ASN A 56 0.19 10.59 19.32
CA ASN A 56 1.02 10.92 20.50
C ASN A 56 1.71 12.27 20.32
N ARG A 57 2.30 12.54 19.14
CA ARG A 57 2.92 13.83 18.82
C ARG A 57 1.91 14.97 18.93
N GLY A 58 0.69 14.76 18.43
CA GLY A 58 -0.38 15.74 18.51
C GLY A 58 -0.80 16.04 19.95
N ARG A 59 -0.97 15.01 20.77
CA ARG A 59 -1.29 15.16 22.20
C ARG A 59 -0.20 15.89 22.95
N LEU A 60 1.04 15.51 22.74
CA LEU A 60 2.18 16.17 23.40
C LEU A 60 2.28 17.65 22.99
N HIS A 61 2.09 17.97 21.71
CA HIS A 61 2.06 19.37 21.25
C HIS A 61 0.90 20.14 21.89
N GLU A 62 -0.28 19.55 22.01
CA GLU A 62 -1.42 20.18 22.69
C GLU A 62 -1.12 20.46 24.16
N GLN A 63 -0.49 19.53 24.88
CA GLN A 63 -0.09 19.74 26.28
C GLN A 63 0.88 20.91 26.44
N PHE A 64 1.85 21.08 25.53
CA PHE A 64 2.74 22.24 25.51
C PHE A 64 1.98 23.54 25.26
N MET A 65 1.04 23.55 24.33
CA MET A 65 0.22 24.74 24.06
C MET A 65 -0.70 25.06 25.24
N ARG A 66 -1.26 24.05 25.92
CA ARG A 66 -2.04 24.20 27.15
C ARG A 66 -1.21 24.81 28.26
N MET A 67 -0.01 24.28 28.51
CA MET A 67 0.92 24.80 29.49
C MET A 67 1.24 26.26 29.20
N SER A 68 1.58 26.61 27.95
CA SER A 68 1.87 27.98 27.55
C SER A 68 0.69 28.93 27.78
N TYR A 69 -0.53 28.48 27.45
CA TYR A 69 -1.75 29.24 27.72
C TYR A 69 -1.96 29.50 29.22
N LEU A 70 -1.83 28.45 30.05
CA LEU A 70 -2.02 28.58 31.51
C LEU A 70 -0.91 29.48 32.12
N GLN A 71 0.32 29.45 31.63
CA GLN A 71 1.40 30.35 32.04
C GLN A 71 1.07 31.82 31.74
N GLU A 72 0.56 32.11 30.53
CA GLU A 72 0.18 33.50 30.20
C GLU A 72 -1.05 33.94 31.00
N ALA A 73 -2.00 33.06 31.29
CA ALA A 73 -3.14 33.33 32.14
C ALA A 73 -2.73 33.60 33.62
N ASP A 74 -1.74 32.86 34.11
CA ASP A 74 -1.19 33.07 35.45
C ASP A 74 -0.49 34.46 35.58
N LYS A 75 0.38 34.82 34.63
CA LYS A 75 1.01 36.12 34.54
C LYS A 75 0.02 37.26 34.48
N ALA A 76 -1.12 37.08 33.86
CA ALA A 76 -2.20 38.06 33.75
C ALA A 76 -3.20 38.03 34.93
N PHE A 77 -2.98 37.20 35.95
CA PHE A 77 -3.90 36.97 37.05
C PHE A 77 -5.30 36.49 36.63
N GLN A 78 -5.38 35.81 35.49
CA GLN A 78 -6.64 35.26 34.91
C GLN A 78 -6.74 33.74 34.99
N LEU A 79 -5.90 33.10 35.79
CA LEU A 79 -5.84 31.63 35.86
C LEU A 79 -7.16 31.01 36.34
N ALA A 80 -7.84 31.67 37.26
CA ALA A 80 -9.14 31.20 37.77
C ALA A 80 -10.25 31.13 36.71
N THR A 81 -10.14 31.89 35.63
CA THR A 81 -11.07 31.94 34.50
C THR A 81 -10.50 31.31 33.23
N ALA A 82 -9.49 30.44 33.36
CA ALA A 82 -8.82 29.83 32.24
C ALA A 82 -9.62 28.74 31.54
N SER A 83 -10.63 28.19 32.20
CA SER A 83 -11.53 27.17 31.61
C SER A 83 -12.30 27.73 30.42
N VAL A 84 -12.47 26.90 29.38
CA VAL A 84 -13.21 27.24 28.17
C VAL A 84 -14.34 26.21 27.98
N GLU A 85 -15.57 26.64 28.25
CA GLU A 85 -16.76 25.77 28.19
C GLU A 85 -17.11 25.38 26.75
N ASP A 86 -17.18 26.36 25.83
CA ASP A 86 -17.40 26.11 24.40
C ASP A 86 -16.15 26.51 23.59
N PRO A 87 -15.21 25.55 23.41
CA PRO A 87 -13.98 25.84 22.69
C PRO A 87 -14.22 26.13 21.19
N ALA A 88 -15.35 25.67 20.61
CA ALA A 88 -15.66 25.96 19.22
C ALA A 88 -16.16 27.41 19.03
N ALA A 89 -17.00 27.91 19.93
CA ALA A 89 -17.44 29.29 19.91
C ALA A 89 -16.29 30.24 20.23
N GLU A 90 -15.50 29.94 21.26
CA GLU A 90 -14.36 30.75 21.68
C GLU A 90 -13.29 30.85 20.59
N TYR A 91 -12.96 29.74 19.93
CA TYR A 91 -12.02 29.72 18.80
C TYR A 91 -12.50 30.61 17.65
N ARG A 92 -13.80 30.53 17.30
CA ARG A 92 -14.39 31.39 16.25
C ARG A 92 -14.35 32.87 16.65
N ARG A 93 -14.66 33.20 17.91
CA ARG A 93 -14.64 34.55 18.43
C ARG A 93 -13.25 35.16 18.33
N LEU A 94 -12.24 34.46 18.85
CA LEU A 94 -10.86 34.94 18.88
C LEU A 94 -10.23 34.96 17.50
N ASN A 95 -10.52 34.03 16.63
CA ASN A 95 -9.95 33.97 15.27
C ASN A 95 -10.55 35.06 14.34
N ALA A 96 -11.63 35.71 14.74
CA ALA A 96 -12.20 36.88 14.04
C ALA A 96 -11.49 38.19 14.39
N ILE A 97 -10.69 38.23 15.45
CA ILE A 97 -9.92 39.40 15.92
C ILE A 97 -8.55 39.39 15.21
N PRO A 98 -8.11 40.52 14.64
CA PRO A 98 -6.76 40.61 14.09
C PRO A 98 -5.69 40.29 15.15
N GLU A 99 -4.66 39.55 14.76
CA GLU A 99 -3.60 39.08 15.69
C GLU A 99 -2.95 40.17 16.52
N PRO A 100 -2.67 41.41 16.00
CA PRO A 100 -2.11 42.50 16.79
C PRO A 100 -3.00 42.99 17.94
N ASP A 101 -4.33 42.82 17.78
CA ASP A 101 -5.32 43.30 18.76
C ASP A 101 -5.59 42.30 19.87
N LEU A 102 -5.09 41.06 19.73
CA LEU A 102 -5.19 40.01 20.74
C LEU A 102 -4.21 40.26 21.90
N SER A 103 -4.68 40.12 23.14
CA SER A 103 -3.81 40.06 24.32
C SER A 103 -2.89 38.83 24.28
N ALA A 104 -1.84 38.80 25.09
CA ALA A 104 -0.94 37.64 25.19
C ALA A 104 -1.71 36.35 25.59
N VAL A 105 -2.64 36.48 26.53
CA VAL A 105 -3.49 35.34 26.97
C VAL A 105 -4.39 34.84 25.84
N GLU A 106 -5.01 35.74 25.09
CA GLU A 106 -5.89 35.36 23.98
C GLU A 106 -5.11 34.72 22.83
N ARG A 107 -3.92 35.21 22.49
CA ARG A 107 -3.03 34.56 21.50
C ARG A 107 -2.64 33.16 21.92
N ALA A 108 -2.24 32.98 23.18
CA ALA A 108 -1.92 31.65 23.71
C ALA A 108 -3.13 30.71 23.73
N ARG A 109 -4.33 31.24 24.08
CA ARG A 109 -5.59 30.50 24.03
C ARG A 109 -5.94 30.04 22.61
N VAL A 110 -5.82 30.93 21.62
CA VAL A 110 -6.04 30.58 20.19
C VAL A 110 -5.07 29.48 19.75
N ALA A 111 -3.79 29.59 20.09
CA ALA A 111 -2.78 28.61 19.76
C ALA A 111 -3.09 27.23 20.38
N TRP A 112 -3.53 27.20 21.63
CA TRP A 112 -3.98 25.99 22.30
C TRP A 112 -5.23 25.40 21.66
N LEU A 113 -6.30 26.16 21.43
CA LEU A 113 -7.52 25.69 20.77
C LEU A 113 -7.26 25.18 19.33
N ARG A 114 -6.35 25.85 18.61
CA ARG A 114 -5.89 25.39 17.29
C ARG A 114 -5.17 24.03 17.40
N SER A 115 -4.38 23.80 18.43
CA SER A 115 -3.71 22.50 18.63
C SER A 115 -4.73 21.38 18.90
N ILE A 116 -5.78 21.66 19.70
CA ILE A 116 -6.88 20.72 19.91
C ILE A 116 -7.60 20.41 18.60
N SER A 117 -7.89 21.43 17.78
CA SER A 117 -8.60 21.23 16.48
C SER A 117 -7.89 20.32 15.50
N ARG A 118 -6.57 20.15 15.67
CA ARG A 118 -5.75 19.23 14.83
C ARG A 118 -5.80 17.77 15.29
N ILE A 119 -6.24 17.53 16.52
CA ILE A 119 -6.35 16.19 17.12
C ILE A 119 -7.81 15.71 17.08
N THR A 120 -8.74 16.61 17.33
CA THR A 120 -10.17 16.34 17.43
C THR A 120 -11.00 17.56 17.07
N SER A 121 -12.28 17.36 16.75
CA SER A 121 -13.19 18.47 16.49
C SER A 121 -13.46 19.27 17.76
N LEU A 122 -13.32 20.60 17.71
CA LEU A 122 -13.68 21.49 18.82
C LEU A 122 -15.18 21.39 19.20
N SER A 123 -16.04 21.13 18.21
CA SER A 123 -17.48 20.91 18.47
C SER A 123 -17.75 19.64 19.27
N LYS A 124 -16.92 18.59 19.06
CA LYS A 124 -17.00 17.37 19.89
C LYS A 124 -16.59 17.65 21.33
N VAL A 125 -15.49 18.37 21.54
CA VAL A 125 -15.03 18.77 22.87
C VAL A 125 -16.09 19.65 23.57
N ALA A 126 -16.72 20.58 22.86
CA ALA A 126 -17.80 21.40 23.38
C ALA A 126 -19.04 20.57 23.80
N ALA A 127 -19.37 19.53 23.05
CA ALA A 127 -20.43 18.61 23.40
C ALA A 127 -20.09 17.77 24.64
N GLU A 128 -18.85 17.28 24.73
CA GLU A 128 -18.32 16.53 25.88
C GLU A 128 -18.34 17.42 27.15
N ASN A 129 -17.93 18.69 27.06
CA ASN A 129 -17.97 19.65 28.15
C ASN A 129 -19.41 19.86 28.64
N ARG A 130 -20.36 20.04 27.74
CA ARG A 130 -21.80 20.22 28.10
C ARG A 130 -22.35 18.99 28.80
N ALA A 131 -22.11 17.80 28.26
CA ALA A 131 -22.54 16.54 28.85
C ALA A 131 -21.97 16.37 30.28
N GLU A 132 -20.70 16.74 30.47
CA GLU A 132 -20.06 16.67 31.79
C GLU A 132 -20.67 17.69 32.79
N ILE A 133 -20.99 18.92 32.34
CA ILE A 133 -21.68 19.93 33.17
C ILE A 133 -23.05 19.41 33.60
N GLU A 134 -23.79 18.79 32.67
CA GLU A 134 -25.10 18.20 32.98
C GLU A 134 -24.97 17.04 33.97
N GLN A 135 -23.95 16.15 33.83
CA GLN A 135 -23.71 15.08 34.81
C GLN A 135 -23.29 15.62 36.17
N ARG A 136 -22.48 16.68 36.25
CA ARG A 136 -22.06 17.31 37.49
C ARG A 136 -23.24 17.98 38.23
N ALA A 137 -24.20 18.50 37.49
CA ALA A 137 -25.44 19.00 38.07
C ALA A 137 -26.25 17.88 38.76
N SER A 138 -26.06 16.63 38.29
CA SER A 138 -26.74 15.45 38.81
C SER A 138 -25.92 14.72 39.89
N ASP A 139 -24.59 14.78 39.87
CA ASP A 139 -23.70 14.12 40.85
C ASP A 139 -22.44 14.97 41.15
N PRO A 140 -22.41 15.72 42.26
CA PRO A 140 -21.27 16.58 42.61
C PRO A 140 -19.98 15.84 42.99
N ALA A 141 -19.99 14.50 43.12
CA ALA A 141 -18.82 13.72 43.53
C ALA A 141 -17.90 13.34 42.37
N HIS A 142 -18.37 13.38 41.13
CA HIS A 142 -17.56 13.06 39.92
C HIS A 142 -17.07 14.33 39.24
N ARG A 143 -15.82 14.69 39.50
CA ARG A 143 -15.16 15.88 38.92
C ARG A 143 -13.90 15.46 38.15
N GLU A 144 -14.03 14.80 37.05
CA GLU A 144 -12.89 14.73 36.12
C GLU A 144 -12.95 15.91 35.14
N PRO A 145 -11.86 16.72 35.03
CA PRO A 145 -11.84 17.86 34.12
C PRO A 145 -11.80 17.36 32.67
N THR A 146 -12.67 17.93 31.86
CA THR A 146 -12.58 17.76 30.40
C THR A 146 -11.36 18.47 29.85
N ARG A 147 -11.00 18.25 28.59
CA ARG A 147 -9.79 18.82 27.97
C ARG A 147 -9.69 20.35 28.04
N THR A 148 -10.80 21.08 28.10
CA THR A 148 -10.84 22.55 28.14
C THR A 148 -11.46 23.12 29.38
N MET A 149 -11.98 22.27 30.27
CA MET A 149 -12.49 22.65 31.60
C MET A 149 -11.46 22.18 32.63
N PHE A 150 -11.07 23.05 33.53
CA PHE A 150 -10.10 22.77 34.59
C PHE A 150 -10.81 22.78 35.95
N ALA A 151 -10.69 21.72 36.73
CA ALA A 151 -11.14 21.70 38.11
C ALA A 151 -10.25 22.60 39.02
N ASP A 152 -8.93 22.53 38.77
CA ASP A 152 -7.92 23.35 39.42
C ASP A 152 -6.86 23.75 38.37
N PRO A 153 -6.95 24.93 37.73
CA PRO A 153 -6.02 25.39 36.73
C PRO A 153 -4.57 25.55 37.24
N ARG A 154 -4.39 25.85 38.52
CA ARG A 154 -3.07 26.01 39.14
C ARG A 154 -2.38 24.65 39.28
N ARG A 155 -3.11 23.64 39.74
CA ARG A 155 -2.60 22.27 39.80
C ARG A 155 -2.26 21.74 38.41
N GLU A 156 -3.14 21.94 37.43
CA GLU A 156 -2.89 21.55 36.03
C GLU A 156 -1.62 22.16 35.49
N LEU A 157 -1.39 23.47 35.73
CA LEU A 157 -0.16 24.15 35.31
C LEU A 157 1.08 23.55 36.00
N SER A 158 1.01 23.25 37.29
CA SER A 158 2.11 22.63 38.04
C SER A 158 2.43 21.25 37.51
N ASP A 159 1.42 20.42 37.25
CA ASP A 159 1.59 19.06 36.76
C ASP A 159 2.18 19.07 35.34
N LEU A 160 1.69 19.93 34.43
CA LEU A 160 2.23 20.09 33.09
C LEU A 160 3.67 20.62 33.11
N SER A 161 3.96 21.58 33.98
CA SER A 161 5.33 22.13 34.09
C SER A 161 6.33 21.09 34.59
N THR A 162 5.91 20.21 35.50
CA THR A 162 6.73 19.11 35.99
C THR A 162 6.96 18.03 34.92
N GLN A 163 5.93 17.68 34.16
CA GLN A 163 6.01 16.66 33.13
C GLN A 163 6.78 17.13 31.89
N LEU A 164 6.61 18.38 31.48
CA LEU A 164 7.09 18.91 30.20
C LEU A 164 8.31 19.81 30.33
N GLY A 165 8.64 20.25 31.55
CA GLY A 165 9.66 21.30 31.79
C GLY A 165 11.05 20.98 31.26
N GLN A 166 11.38 19.70 31.05
CA GLN A 166 12.65 19.26 30.47
C GLN A 166 12.50 18.69 29.04
N SER A 167 11.30 18.70 28.49
CA SER A 167 11.00 18.12 27.18
C SER A 167 11.00 19.19 26.09
N ASN A 168 11.46 18.86 24.89
CA ASN A 168 11.36 19.72 23.74
C ASN A 168 9.95 19.69 23.16
N MET A 169 9.40 20.85 22.82
CA MET A 169 8.09 20.93 22.17
C MET A 169 8.13 20.28 20.79
N PRO A 170 7.27 19.27 20.53
CA PRO A 170 7.21 18.65 19.23
C PRO A 170 6.60 19.58 18.18
N LYS A 171 6.95 19.35 16.91
CA LYS A 171 6.34 20.09 15.81
C LYS A 171 4.81 19.85 15.78
N PRO A 172 4.01 20.89 15.48
CA PRO A 172 2.56 20.74 15.31
C PRO A 172 2.25 19.73 14.18
N LEU A 173 1.10 19.08 14.29
CA LEU A 173 0.59 18.24 13.20
C LEU A 173 0.23 19.12 12.00
N ALA A 174 0.72 18.76 10.81
CA ALA A 174 0.24 19.34 9.56
C ALA A 174 -1.05 18.62 9.10
N ALA A 175 -1.86 19.31 8.30
CA ALA A 175 -3.12 18.76 7.82
C ALA A 175 -2.96 17.48 6.97
N TYR A 176 -1.79 17.32 6.32
CA TYR A 176 -1.47 16.16 5.47
C TYR A 176 -0.80 15.01 6.22
N ASP A 177 -0.35 15.19 7.46
CA ASP A 177 0.43 14.18 8.20
C ASP A 177 -0.36 12.86 8.33
N LEU A 178 -1.58 12.91 8.85
CA LEU A 178 -2.43 11.71 9.00
C LEU A 178 -2.92 11.14 7.66
N PRO A 179 -3.45 11.94 6.70
CA PRO A 179 -3.86 11.43 5.40
C PRO A 179 -2.75 10.68 4.65
N VAL A 180 -1.49 11.15 4.72
CA VAL A 180 -0.35 10.46 4.09
C VAL A 180 -0.10 9.10 4.73
N GLN A 181 -0.21 8.98 6.06
CA GLN A 181 -0.03 7.69 6.73
C GLN A 181 -1.14 6.70 6.37
N PHE A 182 -2.38 7.16 6.25
CA PHE A 182 -3.48 6.33 5.75
C PHE A 182 -3.27 5.91 4.29
N LEU A 183 -2.69 6.77 3.45
CA LEU A 183 -2.31 6.39 2.08
C LEU A 183 -1.27 5.25 2.09
N PHE A 184 -0.25 5.32 2.94
CA PHE A 184 0.74 4.24 3.08
C PHE A 184 0.11 2.96 3.63
N LEU A 185 -0.76 3.06 4.63
CA LEU A 185 -1.48 1.92 5.18
C LEU A 185 -2.34 1.22 4.12
N TYR A 186 -3.27 1.94 3.51
CA TYR A 186 -4.22 1.33 2.57
C TYR A 186 -3.55 0.99 1.24
N GLY A 187 -2.69 1.85 0.71
CA GLY A 187 -1.94 1.59 -0.53
C GLY A 187 -1.02 0.38 -0.38
N GLY A 188 -0.31 0.27 0.73
CA GLY A 188 0.53 -0.88 1.05
C GLY A 188 -0.28 -2.17 1.21
N ALA A 189 -1.38 -2.13 1.95
CA ALA A 189 -2.25 -3.30 2.16
C ALA A 189 -2.88 -3.79 0.84
N ILE A 190 -3.45 -2.90 0.04
CA ILE A 190 -4.04 -3.22 -1.26
C ILE A 190 -2.97 -3.77 -2.21
N GLY A 191 -1.80 -3.12 -2.28
CA GLY A 191 -0.68 -3.57 -3.10
C GLY A 191 -0.18 -4.96 -2.69
N CYS A 192 -0.06 -5.23 -1.40
CA CYS A 192 0.30 -6.55 -0.88
C CYS A 192 -0.72 -7.62 -1.28
N VAL A 193 -2.02 -7.39 -1.03
CA VAL A 193 -3.10 -8.32 -1.39
C VAL A 193 -3.12 -8.59 -2.89
N TYR A 194 -2.96 -7.55 -3.72
CA TYR A 194 -2.89 -7.70 -5.17
C TYR A 194 -1.71 -8.59 -5.61
N LEU A 195 -0.50 -8.34 -5.08
CA LEU A 195 0.69 -9.11 -5.45
C LEU A 195 0.61 -10.56 -4.97
N VAL A 196 0.08 -10.79 -3.76
CA VAL A 196 -0.16 -12.14 -3.24
C VAL A 196 -1.23 -12.86 -4.07
N GLY A 197 -2.33 -12.19 -4.40
CA GLY A 197 -3.36 -12.74 -5.30
C GLY A 197 -2.80 -13.08 -6.68
N LEU A 198 -2.03 -12.17 -7.28
CA LEU A 198 -1.33 -12.41 -8.55
C LEU A 198 -0.39 -13.62 -8.46
N PHE A 199 0.33 -13.77 -7.36
CA PHE A 199 1.20 -14.92 -7.13
C PHE A 199 0.41 -16.23 -7.16
N PHE A 200 -0.71 -16.32 -6.47
CA PHE A 200 -1.54 -17.53 -6.48
C PHE A 200 -2.20 -17.81 -7.84
N VAL A 201 -2.67 -16.76 -8.52
CA VAL A 201 -3.24 -16.91 -9.89
C VAL A 201 -2.19 -17.45 -10.86
N VAL A 202 -0.96 -16.92 -10.84
CA VAL A 202 0.10 -17.41 -11.72
C VAL A 202 0.55 -18.81 -11.34
N ARG A 203 0.67 -19.10 -10.04
CA ARG A 203 1.02 -20.44 -9.55
C ARG A 203 -0.02 -21.50 -9.93
N GLY A 204 -1.30 -21.14 -9.97
CA GLY A 204 -2.39 -22.03 -10.38
C GLY A 204 -2.43 -22.32 -11.88
N ARG A 205 -1.77 -21.51 -12.71
CA ARG A 205 -1.69 -21.73 -14.16
C ARG A 205 -0.56 -22.70 -14.48
N VAL A 206 -0.89 -23.98 -14.64
CA VAL A 206 0.06 -25.06 -14.94
C VAL A 206 -0.08 -25.46 -16.40
N TYR A 207 1.00 -25.43 -17.15
CA TYR A 207 1.11 -26.03 -18.47
C TYR A 207 1.68 -27.44 -18.32
N ARG A 208 1.25 -28.35 -19.17
CA ARG A 208 1.73 -29.73 -19.21
C ARG A 208 2.29 -30.01 -20.59
N TYR A 209 3.40 -30.70 -20.65
CA TYR A 209 4.03 -31.09 -21.91
C TYR A 209 4.34 -32.56 -21.91
N GLU A 210 4.01 -33.20 -23.03
CA GLU A 210 4.29 -34.61 -23.30
C GLU A 210 5.34 -34.68 -24.40
N PRO A 211 6.62 -34.90 -24.04
CA PRO A 211 7.73 -34.85 -25.04
C PRO A 211 7.60 -35.88 -26.13
N ALA A 212 7.08 -37.08 -25.86
CA ALA A 212 6.92 -38.15 -26.83
C ALA A 212 5.98 -37.79 -28.00
N GLU A 213 4.98 -36.95 -27.74
CA GLU A 213 3.99 -36.52 -28.73
C GLU A 213 4.13 -35.05 -29.10
N HIS A 214 5.10 -34.33 -28.49
CA HIS A 214 5.26 -32.88 -28.58
C HIS A 214 3.94 -32.13 -28.30
N ARG A 215 3.15 -32.64 -27.35
CA ARG A 215 1.81 -32.15 -27.00
C ARG A 215 1.86 -31.20 -25.83
N LEU A 216 1.45 -29.94 -26.04
CA LEU A 216 1.31 -28.93 -25.02
C LEU A 216 -0.13 -28.79 -24.57
N THR A 217 -0.42 -29.03 -23.29
CA THR A 217 -1.73 -28.76 -22.66
C THR A 217 -1.69 -27.44 -21.94
N LEU A 218 -2.55 -26.51 -22.32
CA LEU A 218 -2.71 -25.20 -21.72
C LEU A 218 -3.48 -25.29 -20.39
N PRO A 219 -3.39 -24.27 -19.49
CA PRO A 219 -4.18 -24.22 -18.26
C PRO A 219 -5.70 -24.20 -18.49
N THR A 220 -6.15 -23.84 -19.69
CA THR A 220 -7.56 -23.89 -20.11
C THR A 220 -8.05 -25.30 -20.46
N GLY A 221 -7.17 -26.30 -20.46
CA GLY A 221 -7.45 -27.65 -20.92
C GLY A 221 -7.29 -27.88 -22.41
N ARG A 222 -7.08 -26.84 -23.24
CA ARG A 222 -6.81 -26.99 -24.67
C ARG A 222 -5.44 -27.64 -24.87
N THR A 223 -5.36 -28.62 -25.76
CA THR A 223 -4.12 -29.27 -26.20
C THR A 223 -3.70 -28.73 -27.55
N LEU A 224 -2.40 -28.65 -27.77
CA LEU A 224 -1.78 -28.20 -29.02
C LEU A 224 -0.65 -29.16 -29.37
N VAL A 225 -0.58 -29.56 -30.63
CA VAL A 225 0.59 -30.25 -31.21
C VAL A 225 1.22 -29.35 -32.27
N PRO A 226 2.48 -29.59 -32.73
CA PRO A 226 3.11 -28.73 -33.71
C PRO A 226 2.30 -28.50 -35.00
N ALA A 227 1.53 -29.51 -35.44
CA ALA A 227 0.65 -29.38 -36.61
C ALA A 227 -0.51 -28.39 -36.41
N ASP A 228 -0.93 -28.12 -35.16
CA ASP A 228 -1.98 -27.17 -34.84
C ASP A 228 -1.50 -25.71 -34.81
N ILE A 229 -0.18 -25.48 -34.96
CA ILE A 229 0.44 -24.16 -34.86
C ILE A 229 0.87 -23.70 -36.26
N ALA A 230 0.23 -22.64 -36.76
CA ALA A 230 0.61 -22.05 -38.05
C ALA A 230 1.89 -21.18 -37.92
N LEU A 231 2.04 -20.49 -36.76
CA LEU A 231 3.18 -19.59 -36.55
C LEU A 231 3.44 -19.38 -35.06
N VAL A 232 4.72 -19.40 -34.69
CA VAL A 232 5.22 -18.94 -33.39
C VAL A 232 5.70 -17.50 -33.53
N ASP A 233 4.88 -16.54 -33.11
CA ASP A 233 5.17 -15.12 -33.28
C ASP A 233 5.98 -14.60 -32.09
N LYS A 234 7.23 -14.23 -32.35
CA LYS A 234 8.22 -13.76 -31.38
C LYS A 234 8.34 -12.25 -31.30
N ARG A 235 7.36 -11.46 -31.78
CA ARG A 235 7.40 -9.98 -31.79
C ARG A 235 7.67 -9.34 -30.42
N GLN A 236 7.40 -10.05 -29.31
CA GLN A 236 7.68 -9.60 -27.95
C GLN A 236 8.66 -10.52 -27.20
N TRP A 237 9.54 -11.18 -27.92
CA TRP A 237 10.54 -12.09 -27.34
C TRP A 237 11.40 -11.42 -26.26
N HIS A 238 11.81 -10.17 -26.48
CA HIS A 238 12.55 -9.37 -25.50
C HIS A 238 11.83 -9.19 -24.16
N LYS A 239 10.49 -9.40 -24.12
CA LYS A 239 9.65 -9.41 -22.89
C LYS A 239 9.35 -10.82 -22.40
N TYR A 240 9.97 -11.85 -23.00
CA TYR A 240 9.63 -13.25 -22.75
C TYR A 240 8.14 -13.58 -23.00
N ILE A 241 7.55 -12.94 -23.99
CA ILE A 241 6.17 -13.18 -24.41
C ILE A 241 6.19 -13.70 -25.85
N VAL A 242 5.47 -14.82 -26.07
CA VAL A 242 5.28 -15.45 -27.37
C VAL A 242 3.78 -15.56 -27.64
N TYR A 243 3.40 -15.42 -28.91
CA TYR A 243 2.05 -15.66 -29.37
C TYR A 243 2.04 -16.86 -30.31
N LEU A 244 1.24 -17.86 -29.96
CA LEU A 244 0.98 -18.98 -30.86
C LEU A 244 -0.23 -18.64 -31.73
N LYS A 245 -0.07 -18.71 -33.05
CA LYS A 245 -1.18 -18.58 -34.01
C LYS A 245 -1.64 -19.98 -34.40
N PRO A 246 -2.84 -20.39 -33.97
CA PRO A 246 -3.37 -21.71 -34.34
C PRO A 246 -3.70 -21.80 -35.83
N ALA A 247 -3.50 -22.99 -36.42
CA ALA A 247 -3.78 -23.25 -37.82
C ALA A 247 -5.29 -23.28 -38.14
N ASP A 248 -6.12 -23.49 -37.13
CA ASP A 248 -7.59 -23.49 -37.22
C ASP A 248 -8.20 -22.08 -37.31
N GLY A 249 -7.38 -21.02 -37.31
CA GLY A 249 -7.86 -19.63 -37.35
C GLY A 249 -8.41 -19.11 -36.03
N SER A 250 -8.31 -19.88 -34.94
CA SER A 250 -8.72 -19.42 -33.60
C SER A 250 -7.83 -18.28 -33.09
N PRO A 251 -8.28 -17.52 -32.08
CA PRO A 251 -7.52 -16.38 -31.56
C PRO A 251 -6.11 -16.76 -31.08
N GLU A 252 -5.15 -15.81 -31.25
CA GLU A 252 -3.76 -15.98 -30.82
C GLU A 252 -3.69 -16.32 -29.32
N ILE A 253 -2.83 -17.27 -28.97
CA ILE A 253 -2.59 -17.71 -27.60
C ILE A 253 -1.35 -17.04 -27.07
N ARG A 254 -1.49 -16.14 -26.11
CA ARG A 254 -0.37 -15.47 -25.46
C ARG A 254 0.23 -16.33 -24.36
N LEU A 255 1.54 -16.58 -24.44
CA LEU A 255 2.32 -17.32 -23.46
C LEU A 255 3.34 -16.39 -22.79
N ASP A 256 3.46 -16.49 -21.45
CA ASP A 256 4.43 -15.75 -20.64
C ASP A 256 5.52 -16.72 -20.17
N LEU A 257 6.65 -16.70 -20.88
CA LEU A 257 7.77 -17.62 -20.66
C LEU A 257 8.57 -17.27 -19.40
N TYR A 258 8.52 -15.98 -18.96
CA TYR A 258 9.23 -15.53 -17.78
C TYR A 258 8.64 -16.10 -16.49
N ARG A 259 7.31 -16.25 -16.48
CA ARG A 259 6.58 -16.74 -15.31
C ARG A 259 6.59 -18.26 -15.18
N HIS A 260 6.68 -18.97 -16.29
CA HIS A 260 6.52 -20.43 -16.35
C HIS A 260 7.77 -21.10 -16.95
N ARG A 261 8.46 -21.91 -16.16
CA ARG A 261 9.63 -22.67 -16.59
C ARG A 261 9.31 -24.17 -16.63
N PRO A 262 9.78 -24.94 -17.61
CA PRO A 262 10.64 -24.63 -18.75
C PRO A 262 9.86 -24.36 -20.05
N LEU A 263 8.74 -23.64 -20.00
CA LEU A 263 7.84 -23.40 -21.14
C LEU A 263 8.57 -22.87 -22.40
N GLU A 264 9.62 -22.08 -22.22
CA GLU A 264 10.45 -21.56 -23.30
C GLU A 264 11.06 -22.67 -24.14
N GLU A 265 11.66 -23.66 -23.49
CA GLU A 265 12.33 -24.81 -24.15
C GLU A 265 11.31 -25.62 -24.97
N TRP A 266 10.13 -25.86 -24.40
CA TRP A 266 9.07 -26.61 -25.07
C TRP A 266 8.52 -25.89 -26.30
N ILE A 267 8.35 -24.56 -26.24
CA ILE A 267 7.85 -23.78 -27.37
C ILE A 267 8.91 -23.76 -28.48
N LEU A 268 10.20 -23.61 -28.15
CA LEU A 268 11.26 -23.67 -29.15
C LEU A 268 11.44 -25.05 -29.80
N GLU A 269 11.16 -26.14 -29.05
CA GLU A 269 11.15 -27.48 -29.57
C GLU A 269 9.96 -27.71 -30.52
N MET A 270 8.74 -27.32 -30.09
CA MET A 270 7.55 -27.41 -30.93
C MET A 270 7.66 -26.57 -32.20
N GLU A 271 8.24 -25.37 -32.12
CA GLU A 271 8.43 -24.47 -33.26
C GLU A 271 9.23 -25.14 -34.42
N LYS A 272 10.31 -25.85 -34.06
CA LYS A 272 11.11 -26.58 -35.06
C LYS A 272 10.35 -27.64 -35.84
N LEU A 273 9.23 -28.10 -35.29
CA LEU A 273 8.37 -29.13 -35.85
C LEU A 273 7.10 -28.56 -36.53
N THR A 274 6.91 -27.23 -36.48
CA THR A 274 5.77 -26.61 -37.17
C THR A 274 5.92 -26.59 -38.67
N PRO A 275 4.85 -26.75 -39.46
CA PRO A 275 4.91 -26.81 -40.91
C PRO A 275 5.50 -25.59 -41.61
N GLY A 276 5.51 -24.43 -40.96
CA GLY A 276 6.03 -23.17 -41.48
C GLY A 276 7.37 -22.72 -40.88
N TYR A 277 8.11 -23.61 -40.23
CA TYR A 277 9.37 -23.28 -39.61
C TYR A 277 10.43 -22.91 -40.64
N VAL A 278 10.97 -21.69 -40.53
CA VAL A 278 12.14 -21.24 -41.27
C VAL A 278 13.29 -21.13 -40.27
N PRO A 279 14.38 -21.92 -40.43
CA PRO A 279 15.54 -21.79 -39.56
C PRO A 279 16.10 -20.37 -39.64
N PRO A 280 16.54 -19.77 -38.53
CA PRO A 280 17.23 -18.48 -38.56
C PRO A 280 18.49 -18.63 -39.44
N ASP A 281 18.78 -17.59 -40.24
CA ASP A 281 20.03 -17.54 -40.98
C ASP A 281 21.22 -17.80 -40.03
N PRO A 282 22.21 -18.61 -40.43
CA PRO A 282 23.36 -18.82 -39.57
C PRO A 282 24.00 -17.44 -39.29
N GLU A 283 24.10 -17.11 -37.99
CA GLU A 283 24.80 -15.91 -37.56
C GLU A 283 26.18 -15.86 -38.28
N PRO A 284 26.55 -14.75 -38.95
CA PRO A 284 27.87 -14.67 -39.61
C PRO A 284 28.91 -14.96 -38.54
N ALA A 285 29.73 -15.96 -38.78
CA ALA A 285 30.76 -16.40 -37.86
C ALA A 285 31.58 -15.17 -37.43
N ASP A 286 31.47 -14.78 -36.16
CA ASP A 286 32.29 -13.72 -35.59
C ASP A 286 33.76 -14.07 -35.82
N GLY A 287 34.41 -13.41 -36.82
CA GLY A 287 35.82 -13.64 -37.10
C GLY A 287 36.26 -13.51 -38.53
N ALA A 288 35.40 -13.24 -39.52
CA ALA A 288 35.88 -12.90 -40.83
C ALA A 288 36.43 -11.45 -40.83
N PRO A 289 37.75 -11.21 -40.99
CA PRO A 289 38.27 -9.85 -41.07
C PRO A 289 37.65 -9.19 -42.30
N ALA A 290 37.06 -8.01 -42.12
CA ALA A 290 36.56 -7.16 -43.18
C ALA A 290 37.71 -6.96 -44.20
N THR A 291 37.59 -7.56 -45.37
CA THR A 291 38.47 -7.29 -46.48
C THR A 291 38.25 -5.85 -46.89
N ILE A 292 39.14 -4.97 -46.46
CA ILE A 292 39.18 -3.59 -46.92
C ILE A 292 39.59 -3.64 -48.39
N GLU A 293 38.63 -3.58 -49.30
CA GLU A 293 38.93 -3.28 -50.69
C GLU A 293 39.51 -1.86 -50.77
N ALA A 294 40.84 -1.84 -50.93
CA ALA A 294 41.57 -0.63 -51.28
C ALA A 294 41.10 -0.16 -52.64
N GLY A 295 40.17 0.76 -52.69
CA GLY A 295 39.74 1.48 -53.88
C GLY A 295 40.95 2.19 -54.48
N ALA A 296 41.50 1.65 -55.60
CA ALA A 296 42.49 2.30 -56.38
C ALA A 296 41.94 3.63 -56.95
N SER A 297 42.53 4.71 -56.51
CA SER A 297 42.43 6.04 -57.13
C SER A 297 43.08 5.95 -58.51
N GLN A 298 42.34 6.17 -59.57
CA GLN A 298 42.90 6.57 -60.89
C GLN A 298 42.18 7.85 -61.32
N GLY A 299 43.02 8.87 -61.69
CA GLY A 299 42.69 9.95 -62.58
C GLY A 299 42.43 11.29 -61.95
#